data_d57ec1606e6ab4dba3602d1ac73ac7f0
#
_entry.id   d57ec1606e6ab4dba3602d1ac73ac7f0
#
_cell.length_a   1.000
_cell.length_b   1.000
_cell.length_c   1.000
_cell.angle_alpha   90.00
_cell.angle_beta   90.00
_cell.angle_gamma   90.00
#
_symmetry.space_group_name_H-M   'P 1'
#
loop_
_entity.id
_entity.type
_entity.pdbx_description
1 polymer ?
#
loop_
_entity_poly.entity_id
_entity_poly.type
_entity_poly.pdbx_seq_one_letter_code
_entity_poly.pdbx_strand_id
1 'polypeptide(L)'
;PNMVTSGSTASEQANISLVAEKTVECLQNSLPDDLPAVTFLSGGQSDIDSTAHLDEMNKISSNPWKLSFSYGRALQQAALKSWSGNVENETAAQEVFSHRAKMNKLAALGEWESSLEN
;
A
#
# COMPACT_ATOMS: atom_id res chain seq x y z
N PRO A 1 9.05 -7.50 -1.00
CA PRO A 1 9.56 -6.88 0.24
C PRO A 1 8.46 -6.14 1.00
N ASN A 2 8.75 -5.75 2.24
CA ASN A 2 7.95 -4.76 2.95
C ASN A 2 8.55 -3.36 2.75
N MET A 3 7.80 -2.33 3.12
CA MET A 3 8.30 -0.96 3.18
C MET A 3 9.12 -0.74 4.45
N VAL A 4 10.01 0.24 4.44
CA VAL A 4 10.81 0.63 5.61
C VAL A 4 9.93 1.47 6.54
N THR A 5 9.30 0.81 7.51
CA THR A 5 8.38 1.42 8.47
C THR A 5 8.96 1.42 9.87
N SER A 6 8.48 2.31 10.73
CA SER A 6 8.80 2.28 12.16
C SER A 6 8.26 1.01 12.81
N GLY A 7 8.98 0.46 13.77
CA GLY A 7 8.48 -0.66 14.58
C GLY A 7 7.19 -0.27 15.30
N SER A 8 6.29 -1.24 15.50
CA SER A 8 4.98 -0.99 16.11
C SER A 8 5.05 -0.42 17.54
N THR A 9 6.16 -0.66 18.24
CA THR A 9 6.41 -0.17 19.62
C THR A 9 7.32 1.05 19.67
N ALA A 10 7.74 1.59 18.54
CA ALA A 10 8.56 2.79 18.49
C ALA A 10 7.78 3.99 19.06
N SER A 11 8.45 4.81 19.86
CA SER A 11 7.86 6.00 20.47
C SER A 11 7.42 7.05 19.45
N GLU A 12 8.11 7.08 18.31
CA GLU A 12 7.80 7.96 17.18
C GLU A 12 7.53 7.11 15.94
N GLN A 13 6.48 7.46 15.21
CA GLN A 13 6.13 6.82 13.95
C GLN A 13 6.52 7.74 12.79
N ALA A 14 7.28 7.20 11.84
CA ALA A 14 7.65 7.92 10.64
C ALA A 14 6.42 8.30 9.82
N ASN A 15 6.42 9.50 9.24
CA ASN A 15 5.35 9.94 8.36
C ASN A 15 5.42 9.25 6.98
N ILE A 16 4.39 9.45 6.17
CA ILE A 16 4.26 8.83 4.84
C ILE A 16 5.48 9.14 3.95
N SER A 17 5.89 10.39 3.89
CA SER A 17 7.01 10.82 3.04
C SER A 17 8.33 10.16 3.46
N LEU A 18 8.62 10.07 4.75
CA LEU A 18 9.84 9.45 5.26
C LEU A 18 9.87 7.94 4.98
N VAL A 19 8.76 7.24 5.18
CA VAL A 19 8.66 5.82 4.84
C VAL A 19 8.90 5.59 3.35
N ALA A 20 8.29 6.39 2.49
CA ALA A 20 8.47 6.31 1.05
C ALA A 20 9.91 6.57 0.63
N GLU A 21 10.52 7.64 1.15
CA GLU A 21 11.91 8.01 0.87
C GLU A 21 12.88 6.91 1.26
N LYS A 22 12.76 6.39 2.49
CA LYS A 22 13.66 5.35 2.99
C LYS A 22 13.47 4.01 2.29
N THR A 23 12.26 3.70 1.88
CA THR A 23 11.97 2.49 1.11
C THR A 23 12.61 2.57 -0.28
N VAL A 24 12.44 3.68 -0.99
CA VAL A 24 13.04 3.90 -2.31
C VAL A 24 14.58 3.90 -2.21
N GLU A 25 15.15 4.56 -1.21
CA GLU A 25 16.60 4.55 -0.95
C GLU A 25 17.12 3.11 -0.76
N CYS A 26 16.43 2.31 0.05
CA CYS A 26 16.78 0.91 0.26
C CYS A 26 16.75 0.09 -1.04
N LEU A 27 15.70 0.26 -1.85
CA LEU A 27 15.58 -0.42 -3.13
C LEU A 27 16.70 -0.02 -4.10
N GLN A 28 16.98 1.27 -4.21
CA GLN A 28 18.04 1.80 -5.10
C GLN A 28 19.42 1.28 -4.72
N ASN A 29 19.68 1.08 -3.44
CA ASN A 29 20.94 0.54 -2.93
C ASN A 29 21.06 -0.98 -3.04
N SER A 30 19.97 -1.70 -3.26
CA SER A 30 19.92 -3.16 -3.10
C SER A 30 19.54 -3.91 -4.37
N LEU A 31 18.82 -3.28 -5.29
CA LEU A 31 18.25 -3.96 -6.45
C LEU A 31 18.96 -3.58 -7.76
N PRO A 32 19.10 -4.54 -8.69
CA PRO A 32 19.58 -4.24 -10.04
C PRO A 32 18.50 -3.49 -10.83
N ASP A 33 18.92 -2.64 -11.77
CA ASP A 33 18.04 -1.78 -12.57
C ASP A 33 17.20 -2.56 -13.59
N ASP A 34 17.59 -3.77 -13.94
CA ASP A 34 16.92 -4.60 -14.94
C ASP A 34 15.76 -5.45 -14.40
N LEU A 35 15.42 -5.32 -13.11
CA LEU A 35 14.20 -5.92 -12.58
C LEU A 35 12.96 -5.26 -13.20
N PRO A 36 11.94 -6.03 -13.60
CA PRO A 36 10.74 -5.46 -14.20
C PRO A 36 9.85 -4.72 -13.19
N ALA A 37 9.75 -5.21 -11.95
CA ALA A 37 8.85 -4.66 -10.95
C ALA A 37 9.23 -5.06 -9.53
N VAL A 38 8.73 -4.30 -8.56
CA VAL A 38 8.75 -4.61 -7.13
C VAL A 38 7.31 -4.58 -6.62
N THR A 39 6.84 -5.68 -6.05
CA THR A 39 5.50 -5.79 -5.47
C THR A 39 5.58 -5.94 -3.96
N PHE A 40 5.03 -4.96 -3.23
CA PHE A 40 5.15 -4.88 -1.79
C PHE A 40 4.11 -5.74 -1.06
N LEU A 41 4.50 -6.32 0.06
CA LEU A 41 3.57 -6.73 1.10
C LEU A 41 3.30 -5.53 2.04
N SER A 42 2.29 -5.63 2.89
CA SER A 42 1.84 -4.54 3.76
C SER A 42 2.00 -4.85 5.26
N GLY A 43 2.92 -5.72 5.62
CA GLY A 43 3.09 -6.17 7.01
C GLY A 43 3.22 -5.02 8.01
N GLY A 44 2.37 -5.02 9.04
CA GLY A 44 2.35 -4.01 10.09
C GLY A 44 1.75 -2.66 9.71
N GLN A 45 1.25 -2.50 8.48
CA GLN A 45 0.65 -1.27 8.00
C GLN A 45 -0.88 -1.36 7.96
N SER A 46 -1.57 -0.22 8.19
CA SER A 46 -2.99 -0.12 7.88
C SER A 46 -3.23 -0.18 6.37
N ASP A 47 -4.46 -0.46 5.95
CA ASP A 47 -4.84 -0.48 4.54
C ASP A 47 -4.64 0.90 3.88
N ILE A 48 -5.01 1.98 4.55
CA ILE A 48 -4.83 3.35 4.03
C ILE A 48 -3.36 3.75 4.02
N ASP A 49 -2.60 3.46 5.07
CA ASP A 49 -1.16 3.80 5.11
C ASP A 49 -0.38 3.04 4.03
N SER A 50 -0.67 1.77 3.81
CA SER A 50 0.01 0.99 2.77
C SER A 50 -0.30 1.54 1.36
N THR A 51 -1.52 2.00 1.13
CA THR A 51 -1.91 2.70 -0.11
C THR A 51 -1.14 4.02 -0.24
N ALA A 52 -1.12 4.83 0.82
CA ALA A 52 -0.45 6.13 0.83
C ALA A 52 1.08 6.00 0.63
N HIS A 53 1.72 5.04 1.27
CA HIS A 53 3.15 4.79 1.08
C HIS A 53 3.48 4.41 -0.36
N LEU A 54 2.70 3.51 -0.95
CA LEU A 54 2.90 3.11 -2.34
C LEU A 54 2.72 4.28 -3.30
N ASP A 55 1.70 5.08 -3.10
CA ASP A 55 1.42 6.28 -3.88
C ASP A 55 2.57 7.29 -3.80
N GLU A 56 3.02 7.59 -2.59
CA GLU A 56 4.12 8.53 -2.37
C GLU A 56 5.43 8.05 -3.03
N MET A 57 5.76 6.76 -2.94
CA MET A 57 6.93 6.22 -3.62
C MET A 57 6.87 6.40 -5.14
N ASN A 58 5.68 6.28 -5.73
CA ASN A 58 5.49 6.50 -7.16
C ASN A 58 5.47 7.98 -7.55
N LYS A 59 5.24 8.89 -6.60
CA LYS A 59 5.27 10.35 -6.83
C LYS A 59 6.65 10.97 -6.68
N ILE A 60 7.42 10.53 -5.68
CA ILE A 60 8.69 11.21 -5.31
C ILE A 60 9.86 10.86 -6.20
N SER A 61 9.83 9.73 -6.91
CA SER A 61 10.96 9.33 -7.73
C SER A 61 10.57 8.56 -8.97
N SER A 62 11.42 8.69 -9.99
CA SER A 62 11.39 7.85 -11.17
C SER A 62 12.32 6.66 -10.93
N ASN A 63 11.75 5.47 -10.81
CA ASN A 63 12.50 4.24 -10.56
C ASN A 63 12.61 3.40 -11.84
N PRO A 64 13.68 2.59 -12.02
CA PRO A 64 13.78 1.69 -13.16
C PRO A 64 12.75 0.56 -13.11
N TRP A 65 12.20 0.26 -11.93
CA TRP A 65 11.18 -0.77 -11.72
C TRP A 65 9.80 -0.16 -11.56
N LYS A 66 8.78 -0.90 -11.94
CA LYS A 66 7.41 -0.58 -11.54
C LYS A 66 7.21 -0.94 -10.07
N LEU A 67 6.64 -0.03 -9.30
CA LEU A 67 6.28 -0.27 -7.91
C LEU A 67 4.79 -0.56 -7.81
N SER A 68 4.45 -1.73 -7.29
CA SER A 68 3.07 -2.21 -7.20
C SER A 68 2.84 -2.94 -5.87
N PHE A 69 1.72 -3.60 -5.73
CA PHE A 69 1.30 -4.23 -4.48
C PHE A 69 0.95 -5.70 -4.66
N SER A 70 1.22 -6.46 -3.61
CA SER A 70 0.76 -7.84 -3.41
C SER A 70 0.26 -7.94 -1.96
N TYR A 71 -0.70 -7.09 -1.62
CA TYR A 71 -1.20 -6.94 -0.25
C TYR A 71 -2.15 -8.09 0.11
N GLY A 72 -1.98 -8.64 1.31
CA GLY A 72 -2.90 -9.57 1.91
C GLY A 72 -3.97 -8.84 2.73
N ARG A 73 -3.72 -8.67 4.03
CA ARG A 73 -4.68 -8.03 4.95
C ARG A 73 -5.05 -6.60 4.58
N ALA A 74 -4.12 -5.80 4.12
CA ALA A 74 -4.41 -4.44 3.69
C ALA A 74 -5.38 -4.36 2.51
N LEU A 75 -5.46 -5.41 1.68
CA LEU A 75 -6.44 -5.48 0.59
C LEU A 75 -7.79 -6.05 1.05
N GLN A 76 -7.81 -6.97 2.01
CA GLN A 76 -8.97 -7.80 2.32
C GLN A 76 -9.64 -7.44 3.64
N GLN A 77 -8.94 -6.82 4.59
CA GLN A 77 -9.41 -6.68 5.97
C GLN A 77 -10.72 -5.89 6.08
N ALA A 78 -10.87 -4.80 5.35
CA ALA A 78 -12.10 -4.02 5.36
C ALA A 78 -13.29 -4.81 4.79
N ALA A 79 -13.06 -5.59 3.74
CA ALA A 79 -14.07 -6.47 3.16
C ALA A 79 -14.49 -7.58 4.13
N LEU A 80 -13.53 -8.22 4.80
CA LEU A 80 -13.80 -9.24 5.82
C LEU A 80 -14.62 -8.67 6.98
N LYS A 81 -14.30 -7.47 7.43
CA LYS A 81 -15.06 -6.76 8.46
C LYS A 81 -16.50 -6.47 8.01
N SER A 82 -16.67 -5.98 6.79
CA SER A 82 -17.98 -5.69 6.21
C SER A 82 -18.81 -6.95 6.06
N TRP A 83 -18.20 -8.04 5.62
CA TRP A 83 -18.88 -9.34 5.44
C TRP A 83 -19.31 -9.96 6.78
N SER A 84 -18.43 -10.02 7.76
CA SER A 84 -18.67 -10.60 9.10
C SER A 84 -19.24 -12.02 9.06
N GLY A 85 -18.97 -12.81 8.01
CA GLY A 85 -19.49 -14.16 7.85
C GLY A 85 -20.99 -14.24 7.52
N ASN A 86 -21.62 -13.13 7.14
CA ASN A 86 -23.04 -13.05 6.89
C ASN A 86 -23.31 -12.86 5.38
N VAL A 87 -24.07 -13.76 4.80
CA VAL A 87 -24.43 -13.79 3.38
C VAL A 87 -25.15 -12.50 2.93
N GLU A 88 -25.92 -11.88 3.82
CA GLU A 88 -26.63 -10.63 3.53
C GLU A 88 -25.68 -9.46 3.28
N ASN A 89 -24.44 -9.55 3.76
CA ASN A 89 -23.41 -8.52 3.61
C ASN A 89 -22.50 -8.74 2.39
N GLU A 90 -22.75 -9.77 1.60
CA GLU A 90 -21.85 -10.14 0.48
C GLU A 90 -21.63 -8.99 -0.49
N THR A 91 -22.68 -8.36 -0.96
CA THR A 91 -22.61 -7.24 -1.91
C THR A 91 -21.79 -6.07 -1.33
N ALA A 92 -22.08 -5.70 -0.08
CA ALA A 92 -21.35 -4.62 0.59
C ALA A 92 -19.86 -4.95 0.76
N ALA A 93 -19.53 -6.20 1.09
CA ALA A 93 -18.15 -6.65 1.20
C ALA A 93 -17.40 -6.61 -0.14
N GLN A 94 -18.08 -7.00 -1.23
CA GLN A 94 -17.51 -6.91 -2.59
C GLN A 94 -17.24 -5.47 -3.02
N GLU A 95 -18.13 -4.55 -2.69
CA GLU A 95 -17.96 -3.12 -2.97
C GLU A 95 -16.77 -2.54 -2.21
N VAL A 96 -16.64 -2.87 -0.93
CA VAL A 96 -15.50 -2.45 -0.08
C VAL A 96 -14.18 -3.01 -0.62
N PHE A 97 -14.16 -4.28 -1.03
CA PHE A 97 -12.99 -4.89 -1.64
C PHE A 97 -12.59 -4.20 -2.95
N SER A 98 -13.57 -3.98 -3.82
CA SER A 98 -13.35 -3.30 -5.11
C SER A 98 -12.83 -1.87 -4.92
N HIS A 99 -13.36 -1.15 -3.92
CA HIS A 99 -12.87 0.18 -3.57
C HIS A 99 -11.39 0.15 -3.17
N ARG A 100 -10.99 -0.76 -2.26
CA ARG A 100 -9.59 -0.87 -1.83
C ARG A 100 -8.67 -1.26 -2.99
N ALA A 101 -9.08 -2.19 -3.82
CA ALA A 101 -8.31 -2.58 -5.01
C ALA A 101 -8.11 -1.40 -5.98
N LYS A 102 -9.15 -0.57 -6.16
CA LYS A 102 -9.08 0.64 -6.97
C LYS A 102 -8.11 1.67 -6.37
N MET A 103 -8.15 1.89 -5.05
CA MET A 103 -7.23 2.83 -4.38
C MET A 103 -5.78 2.37 -4.54
N ASN A 104 -5.50 1.09 -4.37
CA ASN A 104 -4.17 0.53 -4.56
C ASN A 104 -3.70 0.61 -6.03
N LYS A 105 -4.60 0.44 -6.98
CA LYS A 105 -4.30 0.66 -8.40
C LYS A 105 -3.87 2.10 -8.66
N LEU A 106 -4.60 3.07 -8.13
CA LEU A 106 -4.24 4.49 -8.26
C LEU A 106 -2.90 4.79 -7.60
N ALA A 107 -2.64 4.21 -6.42
CA ALA A 107 -1.36 4.35 -5.74
C ALA A 107 -0.18 3.77 -6.56
N ALA A 108 -0.38 2.65 -7.24
CA ALA A 108 0.62 2.08 -8.14
C ALA A 108 0.93 2.98 -9.36
N LEU A 109 0.02 3.90 -9.68
CA LEU A 109 0.19 4.91 -10.73
C LEU A 109 0.64 6.28 -10.21
N GLY A 110 0.72 6.47 -8.89
CA GLY A 110 0.98 7.77 -8.27
C GLY A 110 -0.18 8.76 -8.43
N GLU A 111 -1.41 8.27 -8.52
CA GLU A 111 -2.62 9.05 -8.78
C GLU A 111 -3.63 9.01 -7.63
N TRP A 112 -3.26 8.40 -6.50
CA TRP A 112 -4.13 8.34 -5.34
C TRP A 112 -4.08 9.64 -4.53
N GLU A 113 -5.22 10.01 -3.97
CA GLU A 113 -5.37 11.10 -3.01
C GLU A 113 -6.26 10.66 -1.86
N SER A 114 -5.99 11.14 -0.65
CA SER A 114 -6.75 10.77 0.56
C SER A 114 -8.24 11.09 0.46
N SER A 115 -8.62 12.12 -0.31
CA SER A 115 -10.01 12.47 -0.59
C SER A 115 -10.80 11.38 -1.32
N LEU A 116 -10.12 10.49 -2.04
CA LEU A 116 -10.74 9.37 -2.77
C LEU A 116 -11.19 8.22 -1.86
N GLU A 117 -10.76 8.23 -0.60
CA GLU A 117 -11.15 7.21 0.39
C GLU A 117 -12.62 7.33 0.84
N ASN A 118 -13.21 8.46 0.65
CA ASN A 118 -14.59 8.76 1.11
C ASN A 118 -15.64 8.45 0.05
#